data_667bdda2bdae98bbc1d01b82a5e0b303
#
_entry.id   667bdda2bdae98bbc1d01b82a5e0b303
#
_cell.length_a   1.000
_cell.length_b   1.000
_cell.length_c   1.000
_cell.angle_alpha   90.00
_cell.angle_beta   90.00
_cell.angle_gamma   90.00
#
_symmetry.space_group_name_H-M   'P 1'
#
loop_
_entity.id
_entity.type
_entity.pdbx_description
1 polymer ?
#
loop_
_entity_poly.entity_id
_entity_poly.type
_entity_poly.pdbx_seq_one_letter_code
_entity_poly.pdbx_strand_id
1 'polypeptide(L)'
;MPAVLAPQPATITVQDQTPAGKILHELFLKFSTHRISAAELIRERVRQEVEAYNNRSEEALLRHSLVIPTARGDIVLDPHGKKHKPADAETQIAIALKAFEQNGFFILADNRQLETLDETVYLHDGLIVNFIKLTPLVGG
;
A
#
# COMPACT_ATOMS: atom_id res chain seq x y z
N MET A 1 -34.98 12.31 -17.04
CA MET A 1 -33.80 12.84 -16.46
C MET A 1 -32.98 11.73 -15.82
N PRO A 2 -31.79 11.65 -16.22
CA PRO A 2 -30.96 10.63 -15.63
C PRO A 2 -30.76 10.93 -14.16
N ALA A 3 -30.85 9.91 -13.38
CA ALA A 3 -30.53 10.05 -11.99
C ALA A 3 -29.08 10.43 -11.85
N VAL A 4 -28.80 11.29 -10.91
CA VAL A 4 -27.42 11.54 -10.55
C VAL A 4 -26.95 10.32 -9.80
N LEU A 5 -26.09 9.57 -10.43
CA LEU A 5 -25.56 8.38 -9.79
C LEU A 5 -24.52 8.78 -8.77
N ALA A 6 -24.64 8.21 -7.60
CA ALA A 6 -23.56 8.34 -6.64
C ALA A 6 -22.29 7.77 -7.27
N PRO A 7 -21.13 8.32 -6.95
CA PRO A 7 -19.89 7.74 -7.45
C PRO A 7 -19.82 6.27 -7.08
N GLN A 8 -19.60 5.42 -8.06
CA GLN A 8 -19.44 4.01 -7.81
C GLN A 8 -18.07 3.76 -7.21
N PRO A 9 -17.98 2.95 -6.16
CA PRO A 9 -16.67 2.58 -5.66
C PRO A 9 -15.92 1.84 -6.76
N ALA A 10 -14.66 2.14 -6.89
CA ALA A 10 -13.78 1.44 -7.81
C ALA A 10 -12.91 0.49 -7.00
N THR A 11 -12.85 -0.76 -7.44
CA THR A 11 -11.96 -1.73 -6.83
C THR A 11 -10.80 -1.96 -7.79
N ILE A 12 -9.60 -1.66 -7.33
CA ILE A 12 -8.42 -1.85 -8.15
C ILE A 12 -7.59 -3.00 -7.61
N THR A 13 -6.80 -3.58 -8.49
CA THR A 13 -5.89 -4.65 -8.12
C THR A 13 -4.50 -4.06 -7.98
N VAL A 14 -3.86 -4.32 -6.85
CA VAL A 14 -2.49 -3.89 -6.60
C VAL A 14 -1.61 -5.11 -6.59
N GLN A 15 -0.56 -5.09 -7.40
CA GLN A 15 0.39 -6.19 -7.48
C GLN A 15 1.77 -5.68 -7.10
N ASP A 16 2.39 -6.40 -6.16
CA ASP A 16 3.78 -6.13 -5.83
C ASP A 16 4.65 -7.00 -6.74
N GLN A 17 5.64 -6.38 -7.34
CA GLN A 17 6.51 -7.07 -8.29
C GLN A 17 7.97 -6.81 -7.97
N THR A 18 8.79 -7.76 -8.40
CA THR A 18 10.23 -7.53 -8.46
C THR A 18 10.55 -6.70 -9.71
N PRO A 19 11.73 -6.08 -9.79
CA PRO A 19 12.12 -5.39 -11.03
C PRO A 19 12.13 -6.31 -12.25
N ALA A 20 12.30 -7.61 -12.05
CA ALA A 20 12.27 -8.56 -13.15
C ALA A 20 10.86 -8.94 -13.58
N GLY A 21 9.84 -8.42 -12.90
CA GLY A 21 8.46 -8.65 -13.27
C GLY A 21 7.78 -9.81 -12.56
N LYS A 22 8.44 -10.41 -11.58
CA LYS A 22 7.81 -11.49 -10.82
C LYS A 22 6.81 -10.91 -9.85
N ILE A 23 5.58 -11.39 -9.91
CA ILE A 23 4.54 -10.95 -8.98
C ILE A 23 4.74 -11.67 -7.66
N LEU A 24 4.89 -10.88 -6.60
CA LEU A 24 5.13 -11.40 -5.26
C LEU A 24 3.85 -11.50 -4.45
N HIS A 25 2.92 -10.57 -4.68
CA HIS A 25 1.74 -10.46 -3.84
C HIS A 25 0.71 -9.61 -4.55
N GLU A 26 -0.54 -9.89 -4.28
CA GLU A 26 -1.66 -9.16 -4.87
C GLU A 26 -2.66 -8.80 -3.79
N LEU A 27 -3.20 -7.60 -3.85
CA LEU A 27 -4.23 -7.14 -2.94
C LEU A 27 -5.21 -6.26 -3.69
N PHE A 28 -6.33 -5.98 -3.05
CA PHE A 28 -7.37 -5.17 -3.65
C PHE A 28 -7.63 -3.95 -2.79
N LEU A 29 -7.76 -2.80 -3.44
CA LEU A 29 -8.08 -1.56 -2.75
C LEU A 29 -9.37 -1.01 -3.32
N LYS A 30 -10.20 -0.49 -2.45
CA LYS A 30 -11.48 0.06 -2.82
C LYS A 30 -11.48 1.56 -2.55
N PHE A 31 -11.92 2.32 -3.53
CA PHE A 31 -12.00 3.77 -3.43
C PHE A 31 -13.40 4.22 -3.78
N SER A 32 -13.86 5.29 -3.16
CA SER A 32 -15.19 5.82 -3.40
C SER A 32 -15.23 6.89 -4.47
N THR A 33 -14.09 7.19 -5.09
CA THR A 33 -13.99 8.20 -6.15
C THR A 33 -13.35 7.59 -7.37
N HIS A 34 -13.46 8.31 -8.50
CA HIS A 34 -12.85 7.87 -9.75
C HIS A 34 -11.45 8.43 -9.96
N ARG A 35 -11.01 9.32 -9.10
CA ARG A 35 -9.69 9.94 -9.21
C ARG A 35 -9.08 10.07 -7.84
N ILE A 36 -7.82 9.74 -7.76
CA ILE A 36 -7.04 9.94 -6.56
C ILE A 36 -5.66 10.43 -6.97
N SER A 37 -4.92 10.96 -6.02
CA SER A 37 -3.51 11.26 -6.25
C SER A 37 -2.68 10.01 -5.97
N ALA A 38 -1.45 10.03 -6.48
CA ALA A 38 -0.51 8.96 -6.16
C ALA A 38 -0.30 8.87 -4.65
N ALA A 39 -0.28 10.03 -3.98
CA ALA A 39 -0.15 10.04 -2.53
C ALA A 39 -1.32 9.34 -1.85
N GLU A 40 -2.53 9.57 -2.34
CA GLU A 40 -3.71 8.90 -1.77
C GLU A 40 -3.68 7.39 -1.99
N LEU A 41 -3.18 6.97 -3.13
CA LEU A 41 -3.01 5.55 -3.41
C LEU A 41 -2.07 4.91 -2.39
N ILE A 42 -0.93 5.55 -2.15
CA ILE A 42 0.04 5.05 -1.18
C ILE A 42 -0.55 5.07 0.21
N ARG A 43 -1.23 6.16 0.58
CA ARG A 43 -1.84 6.27 1.90
C ARG A 43 -2.84 5.16 2.16
N GLU A 44 -3.72 4.92 1.20
CA GLU A 44 -4.75 3.92 1.40
C GLU A 44 -4.16 2.52 1.51
N ARG A 45 -3.18 2.22 0.68
CA ARG A 45 -2.51 0.94 0.77
C ARG A 45 -1.88 0.73 2.14
N VAL A 46 -1.11 1.72 2.59
CA VAL A 46 -0.42 1.60 3.87
C VAL A 46 -1.42 1.54 5.03
N ARG A 47 -2.49 2.35 4.94
CA ARG A 47 -3.50 2.34 5.99
C ARG A 47 -4.13 0.97 6.14
N GLN A 48 -4.45 0.32 5.03
CA GLN A 48 -5.03 -1.00 5.09
C GLN A 48 -4.05 -2.03 5.63
N GLU A 49 -2.79 -1.90 5.27
CA GLU A 49 -1.78 -2.79 5.79
C GLU A 49 -1.61 -2.63 7.31
N VAL A 50 -1.60 -1.40 7.78
CA VAL A 50 -1.48 -1.13 9.20
C VAL A 50 -2.69 -1.64 9.95
N GLU A 51 -3.88 -1.42 9.38
CA GLU A 51 -5.10 -1.93 10.01
C GLU A 51 -5.07 -3.44 10.11
N ALA A 52 -4.65 -4.12 9.04
CA ALA A 52 -4.55 -5.56 9.07
C ALA A 52 -3.50 -6.03 10.07
N TYR A 53 -2.38 -5.32 10.14
CA TYR A 53 -1.32 -5.64 11.08
C TYR A 53 -1.81 -5.52 12.52
N ASN A 54 -2.57 -4.46 12.80
CA ASN A 54 -3.05 -4.23 14.16
C ASN A 54 -4.15 -5.20 14.57
N ASN A 55 -4.83 -5.82 13.60
CA ASN A 55 -5.98 -6.67 13.86
C ASN A 55 -5.75 -8.14 13.58
N ARG A 56 -4.58 -8.52 13.09
CA ARG A 56 -4.30 -9.90 12.69
C ARG A 56 -2.97 -10.37 13.26
N SER A 57 -2.63 -11.60 12.95
CA SER A 57 -1.34 -12.10 13.34
C SER A 57 -0.25 -11.42 12.51
N GLU A 58 0.83 -11.11 13.17
CA GLU A 58 1.96 -10.46 12.51
C GLU A 58 2.57 -11.32 11.42
N GLU A 59 2.51 -12.61 11.62
CA GLU A 59 3.10 -13.53 10.67
C GLU A 59 2.50 -13.36 9.28
N ALA A 60 1.17 -13.28 9.20
CA ALA A 60 0.51 -13.10 7.93
C ALA A 60 0.86 -11.75 7.31
N LEU A 61 0.99 -10.74 8.15
CA LEU A 61 1.23 -9.38 7.70
C LEU A 61 2.64 -9.19 7.17
N LEU A 62 3.62 -9.72 7.90
CA LEU A 62 5.01 -9.54 7.53
C LEU A 62 5.36 -10.08 6.18
N ARG A 63 4.59 -11.03 5.68
CA ARG A 63 4.86 -11.61 4.38
C ARG A 63 4.48 -10.71 3.22
N HIS A 64 3.62 -9.73 3.47
CA HIS A 64 2.98 -9.02 2.36
C HIS A 64 3.02 -7.51 2.47
N SER A 65 3.52 -6.97 3.55
CA SER A 65 3.45 -5.52 3.74
C SER A 65 4.40 -4.77 2.84
N LEU A 66 3.99 -3.60 2.40
CA LEU A 66 4.84 -2.71 1.62
C LEU A 66 5.98 -2.19 2.48
N VAL A 67 5.67 -1.77 3.69
CA VAL A 67 6.66 -1.31 4.66
C VAL A 67 6.66 -2.33 5.78
N ILE A 68 7.82 -2.90 6.03
CA ILE A 68 7.96 -3.87 7.10
C ILE A 68 8.25 -3.09 8.38
N PRO A 69 7.33 -3.13 9.37
CA PRO A 69 7.64 -2.54 10.65
C PRO A 69 8.90 -3.17 11.20
N THR A 70 9.79 -2.36 11.73
CA THR A 70 11.09 -2.88 12.10
C THR A 70 10.98 -3.85 13.23
N ALA A 71 11.63 -4.97 13.04
CA ALA A 71 11.71 -5.96 14.08
C ALA A 71 12.54 -5.47 15.25
N ARG A 72 13.24 -4.37 15.05
CA ARG A 72 14.05 -3.82 16.13
C ARG A 72 13.17 -3.11 17.12
N GLY A 73 12.29 -3.82 17.68
CA GLY A 73 11.43 -3.34 18.71
C GLY A 73 10.06 -2.92 18.23
N ASP A 74 9.87 -2.83 16.95
CA ASP A 74 8.55 -2.44 16.48
C ASP A 74 7.62 -3.62 16.40
N ILE A 75 8.15 -4.75 16.03
CA ILE A 75 7.40 -5.98 16.06
C ILE A 75 8.22 -6.98 16.83
N VAL A 76 7.94 -7.06 18.07
CA VAL A 76 8.56 -8.09 18.89
C VAL A 76 7.44 -9.03 19.28
N LEU A 77 7.52 -10.23 18.79
CA LEU A 77 6.60 -11.25 19.23
C LEU A 77 6.98 -11.61 20.63
N ASP A 78 6.09 -11.31 21.53
CA ASP A 78 6.24 -11.77 22.89
C ASP A 78 6.26 -13.29 22.83
N PRO A 79 7.24 -13.95 23.46
CA PRO A 79 7.28 -15.39 23.46
C PRO A 79 6.01 -16.04 23.99
N HIS A 80 5.23 -15.28 24.72
CA HIS A 80 3.97 -15.79 25.27
C HIS A 80 2.79 -15.49 24.35
N GLY A 81 3.03 -15.02 23.15
CA GLY A 81 1.96 -14.75 22.22
C GLY A 81 1.18 -13.50 22.51
N LYS A 82 1.73 -12.61 23.29
CA LYS A 82 1.07 -11.34 23.54
C LYS A 82 1.09 -10.46 22.32
N LYS A 83 0.30 -9.42 22.37
CA LYS A 83 0.21 -8.51 21.28
C LYS A 83 1.53 -7.85 20.99
N HIS A 84 1.77 -7.71 19.71
CA HIS A 84 2.81 -6.84 19.22
C HIS A 84 2.40 -5.38 19.49
N LYS A 85 3.36 -4.50 19.41
CA LYS A 85 3.10 -3.08 19.49
C LYS A 85 2.33 -2.65 18.24
N PRO A 86 1.20 -1.97 18.38
CA PRO A 86 0.47 -1.50 17.21
C PRO A 86 1.30 -0.54 16.39
N ALA A 87 1.18 -0.65 15.09
CA ALA A 87 1.81 0.27 14.19
C ALA A 87 0.98 1.54 14.09
N ASP A 88 1.67 2.67 13.91
CA ASP A 88 1.01 3.94 13.70
C ASP A 88 0.90 4.20 12.21
N ALA A 89 -0.34 4.30 11.72
CA ALA A 89 -0.59 4.46 10.29
C ALA A 89 0.09 5.70 9.73
N GLU A 90 -0.01 6.83 10.45
CA GLU A 90 0.56 8.06 9.93
C GLU A 90 2.08 8.00 9.81
N THR A 91 2.73 7.35 10.76
CA THR A 91 4.16 7.15 10.69
C THR A 91 4.55 6.29 9.48
N GLN A 92 3.84 5.19 9.29
CA GLN A 92 4.12 4.29 8.18
C GLN A 92 3.82 4.94 6.84
N ILE A 93 2.75 5.73 6.77
CA ILE A 93 2.42 6.48 5.56
C ILE A 93 3.53 7.48 5.23
N ALA A 94 4.02 8.21 6.23
CA ALA A 94 5.08 9.19 5.99
C ALA A 94 6.34 8.50 5.45
N ILE A 95 6.67 7.34 5.98
CA ILE A 95 7.83 6.57 5.51
C ILE A 95 7.63 6.16 4.04
N ALA A 96 6.44 5.69 3.72
CA ALA A 96 6.17 5.23 2.35
C ALA A 96 6.18 6.38 1.36
N LEU A 97 5.59 7.52 1.72
CA LEU A 97 5.59 8.69 0.83
C LEU A 97 7.02 9.17 0.56
N LYS A 98 7.83 9.22 1.61
CA LYS A 98 9.21 9.62 1.44
C LYS A 98 10.00 8.63 0.61
N ALA A 99 9.75 7.35 0.82
CA ALA A 99 10.42 6.32 0.02
C ALA A 99 10.08 6.47 -1.47
N PHE A 100 8.82 6.76 -1.78
CA PHE A 100 8.44 6.99 -3.17
C PHE A 100 9.21 8.17 -3.76
N GLU A 101 9.28 9.27 -3.03
CA GLU A 101 10.01 10.44 -3.50
C GLU A 101 11.50 10.20 -3.68
N GLN A 102 12.04 9.26 -2.93
CA GLN A 102 13.45 8.89 -3.03
C GLN A 102 13.69 7.68 -3.93
N ASN A 103 12.68 7.31 -4.71
CA ASN A 103 12.78 6.20 -5.66
C ASN A 103 13.05 4.85 -4.99
N GLY A 104 12.53 4.66 -3.78
CA GLY A 104 12.64 3.38 -3.10
C GLY A 104 11.76 2.32 -3.72
N PHE A 105 10.71 2.73 -4.40
CA PHE A 105 9.88 1.85 -5.19
C PHE A 105 9.22 2.66 -6.30
N PHE A 106 8.75 1.97 -7.33
CA PHE A 106 8.05 2.59 -8.44
C PHE A 106 6.62 2.11 -8.50
N ILE A 107 5.75 2.94 -9.06
CA ILE A 107 4.34 2.58 -9.24
C ILE A 107 4.00 2.73 -10.72
N LEU A 108 3.44 1.67 -11.28
CA LEU A 108 2.88 1.70 -12.62
C LEU A 108 1.37 1.57 -12.50
N ALA A 109 0.66 2.55 -13.01
CA ALA A 109 -0.79 2.50 -13.06
C ALA A 109 -1.17 2.38 -14.52
N ASP A 110 -1.74 1.25 -14.89
CA ASP A 110 -2.13 0.98 -16.28
C ASP A 110 -0.93 1.14 -17.20
N ASN A 111 0.22 0.61 -16.78
CA ASN A 111 1.50 0.64 -17.49
C ASN A 111 2.12 2.02 -17.62
N ARG A 112 1.62 3.00 -16.88
CA ARG A 112 2.21 4.32 -16.85
C ARG A 112 2.84 4.57 -15.48
N GLN A 113 4.09 4.99 -15.49
CA GLN A 113 4.78 5.26 -14.24
C GLN A 113 4.29 6.54 -13.62
N LEU A 114 3.99 6.47 -12.32
CA LEU A 114 3.67 7.66 -11.55
C LEU A 114 4.98 8.26 -11.05
N GLU A 115 5.17 9.54 -11.31
CA GLU A 115 6.45 10.18 -11.01
C GLU A 115 6.39 11.09 -9.79
N THR A 116 5.22 11.66 -9.50
CA THR A 116 5.07 12.59 -8.38
C THR A 116 3.88 12.21 -7.53
N LEU A 117 3.90 12.66 -6.29
CA LEU A 117 2.85 12.35 -5.33
C LEU A 117 1.51 12.99 -5.68
N ASP A 118 1.54 14.12 -6.38
CA ASP A 118 0.31 14.82 -6.76
C ASP A 118 -0.25 14.39 -8.11
N GLU A 119 0.39 13.43 -8.74
CA GLU A 119 -0.08 12.95 -10.02
C GLU A 119 -1.42 12.25 -9.89
N THR A 120 -2.32 12.50 -10.83
CA THR A 120 -3.67 11.95 -10.78
C THR A 120 -3.69 10.54 -11.34
N VAL A 121 -4.38 9.66 -10.63
CA VAL A 121 -4.65 8.30 -11.07
C VAL A 121 -6.14 8.18 -11.31
N TYR A 122 -6.54 7.78 -12.51
CA TYR A 122 -7.94 7.58 -12.85
C TYR A 122 -8.31 6.14 -12.59
N LEU A 123 -9.30 5.94 -11.74
CA LEU A 123 -9.68 4.62 -11.25
C LEU A 123 -10.83 4.04 -12.05
N HIS A 124 -10.76 2.75 -12.26
CA HIS A 124 -11.86 1.99 -12.84
C HIS A 124 -11.71 0.55 -12.34
N ASP A 125 -12.81 -0.18 -12.36
CA ASP A 125 -12.75 -1.59 -11.98
C ASP A 125 -11.83 -2.32 -12.95
N GLY A 126 -10.98 -3.14 -12.41
CA GLY A 126 -10.02 -3.87 -13.23
C GLY A 126 -8.72 -3.14 -13.47
N LEU A 127 -8.58 -1.90 -12.98
CA LEU A 127 -7.28 -1.24 -13.06
C LEU A 127 -6.26 -2.03 -12.26
N ILE A 128 -5.11 -2.26 -12.87
CA ILE A 128 -4.01 -2.95 -12.21
C ILE A 128 -2.92 -1.94 -11.94
N VAL A 129 -2.51 -1.87 -10.69
CA VAL A 129 -1.44 -1.00 -10.24
C VAL A 129 -0.31 -1.88 -9.75
N ASN A 130 0.87 -1.67 -10.28
CA ASN A 130 2.05 -2.46 -9.91
C ASN A 130 2.99 -1.62 -9.05
N PHE A 131 3.33 -2.15 -7.89
CA PHE A 131 4.36 -1.57 -7.05
C PHE A 131 5.62 -2.39 -7.25
N ILE A 132 6.66 -1.74 -7.75
CA ILE A 132 7.92 -2.41 -8.03
C ILE A 132 8.92 -1.98 -6.99
N LYS A 133 9.22 -2.90 -6.09
CA LYS A 133 10.13 -2.63 -4.98
C LYS A 133 11.54 -2.93 -5.41
N LEU A 134 12.40 -1.97 -5.26
CA LEU A 134 13.81 -2.15 -5.59
C LEU A 134 14.57 -2.76 -4.43
N THR A 135 14.19 -2.36 -3.22
CA THR A 135 14.77 -2.90 -2.00
C THR A 135 13.66 -3.03 -0.98
N PRO A 136 13.84 -3.89 0.01
CA PRO A 136 12.85 -3.97 1.09
C PRO A 136 12.75 -2.63 1.80
N LEU A 137 11.52 -2.19 2.05
CA LEU A 137 11.28 -0.98 2.80
C LEU A 137 11.16 -1.34 4.27
N VAL A 138 12.03 -0.75 5.06
CA VAL A 138 12.04 -1.01 6.50
C VAL A 138 11.64 0.26 7.21
N GLY A 139 10.58 0.17 8.02
CA GLY A 139 10.11 1.29 8.79
C GLY A 139 10.98 1.51 10.02
N GLY A 140 11.22 2.74 10.32
CA GLY A 140 11.94 3.12 11.52
C GLY A 140 13.32 3.69 11.31
#